data_00b90868f3f9f541e7bb90f9545d0ae4
#
_entry.id   00b90868f3f9f541e7bb90f9545d0ae4
#
_cell.length_a   1.000
_cell.length_b   1.000
_cell.length_c   1.000
_cell.angle_alpha   90.00
_cell.angle_beta   90.00
_cell.angle_gamma   90.00
#
_symmetry.space_group_name_H-M   'P 1'
#
loop_
_entity.id
_entity.type
_entity.pdbx_description
1 polymer ?
#
loop_
_entity_poly.entity_id
_entity_poly.type
_entity_poly.pdbx_seq_one_letter_code
_entity_poly.pdbx_strand_id
1 'polypeptide(L)'
;MTELVEWLKEARELKRLHPLLVVAVFIVTFLEIHPFQDGNGRLSRILTTLLLLQAGYAYVPYSSLESVIEQSKEAYYLALRETQQSLHSEAPNWQPWLLFFMRALQQQKRRLAAKVEREKGALATLPELAVRILDYVRDHGRVTTRDMVREFGASPNTLKTTFGNLVKKGLLVRHGGGRSIWYGLP
;
A
#
# COMPACT_ATOMS: atom_id res chain seq x y z
N MET A 1 12.60 22.63 13.82
CA MET A 1 12.47 21.93 12.49
C MET A 1 13.79 21.77 11.76
N THR A 2 14.60 22.81 11.62
CA THR A 2 15.91 22.74 10.93
C THR A 2 16.80 21.63 11.50
N GLU A 3 16.99 21.62 12.81
CA GLU A 3 17.76 20.61 13.54
C GLU A 3 17.24 19.16 13.30
N LEU A 4 15.91 18.97 13.27
CA LEU A 4 15.32 17.65 13.01
C LEU A 4 15.64 17.16 11.59
N VAL A 5 15.64 18.06 10.61
CA VAL A 5 15.99 17.73 9.22
C VAL A 5 17.49 17.44 9.07
N GLU A 6 18.34 18.18 9.76
CA GLU A 6 19.80 17.95 9.80
C GLU A 6 20.09 16.60 10.47
N TRP A 7 19.47 16.32 11.62
CA TRP A 7 19.59 15.02 12.27
C TRP A 7 19.17 13.86 11.36
N LEU A 8 18.07 14.04 10.60
CA LEU A 8 17.60 13.00 9.64
C LEU A 8 18.66 12.70 8.56
N LYS A 9 19.29 13.75 8.01
CA LYS A 9 20.36 13.61 7.01
C LYS A 9 21.55 12.86 7.62
N GLU A 10 22.04 13.30 8.77
CA GLU A 10 23.16 12.70 9.46
C GLU A 10 22.88 11.23 9.83
N ALA A 11 21.72 10.93 10.41
CA ALA A 11 21.33 9.58 10.81
C ALA A 11 21.29 8.60 9.62
N ARG A 12 20.91 9.11 8.43
CA ARG A 12 20.88 8.33 7.18
C ARG A 12 22.28 8.10 6.59
N GLU A 13 23.16 9.09 6.69
CA GLU A 13 24.53 9.00 6.20
C GLU A 13 25.37 8.06 7.08
N LEU A 14 25.30 8.24 8.39
CA LEU A 14 26.07 7.46 9.36
C LEU A 14 25.60 6.01 9.50
N LYS A 15 24.36 5.70 9.16
CA LYS A 15 23.75 4.35 9.23
C LYS A 15 23.92 3.64 10.58
N ARG A 16 24.04 4.40 11.67
CA ARG A 16 24.19 3.86 13.03
C ARG A 16 22.89 3.24 13.57
N LEU A 17 21.75 3.68 13.06
CA LEU A 17 20.42 3.21 13.44
C LEU A 17 19.77 2.49 12.26
N HIS A 18 18.93 1.50 12.57
CA HIS A 18 18.10 0.87 11.56
C HIS A 18 17.14 1.89 10.94
N PRO A 19 16.94 1.92 9.60
CA PRO A 19 16.10 2.93 8.94
C PRO A 19 14.69 3.11 9.52
N LEU A 20 14.05 2.03 9.97
CA LEU A 20 12.74 2.09 10.62
C LEU A 20 12.77 2.88 11.94
N LEU A 21 13.86 2.79 12.70
CA LEU A 21 14.03 3.57 13.94
C LEU A 21 14.21 5.05 13.61
N VAL A 22 15.02 5.35 12.58
CA VAL A 22 15.22 6.73 12.11
C VAL A 22 13.87 7.34 11.71
N VAL A 23 13.05 6.63 10.93
CA VAL A 23 11.71 7.11 10.54
C VAL A 23 10.82 7.28 11.76
N ALA A 24 10.77 6.30 12.67
CA ALA A 24 9.91 6.37 13.85
C ALA A 24 10.26 7.56 14.74
N VAL A 25 11.55 7.78 15.04
CA VAL A 25 12.04 8.92 15.85
C VAL A 25 11.73 10.23 15.15
N PHE A 26 12.01 10.34 13.84
CA PHE A 26 11.68 11.55 13.07
C PHE A 26 10.20 11.92 13.17
N ILE A 27 9.30 10.94 13.00
CA ILE A 27 7.85 11.21 12.99
C ILE A 27 7.32 11.64 14.36
N VAL A 28 7.74 11.00 15.46
CA VAL A 28 7.26 11.44 16.79
C VAL A 28 7.80 12.82 17.14
N THR A 29 9.05 13.12 16.81
CA THR A 29 9.65 14.43 17.04
C THR A 29 9.00 15.51 16.16
N PHE A 30 8.69 15.20 14.90
CA PHE A 30 7.91 16.09 14.03
C PHE A 30 6.53 16.41 14.63
N LEU A 31 5.83 15.40 15.16
CA LEU A 31 4.52 15.57 15.81
C LEU A 31 4.62 16.36 17.13
N GLU A 32 5.74 16.26 17.85
CA GLU A 32 6.01 17.05 19.04
C GLU A 32 6.28 18.53 18.71
N ILE A 33 7.13 18.79 17.71
CA ILE A 33 7.42 20.18 17.26
C ILE A 33 6.16 20.86 16.73
N HIS A 34 5.25 20.10 16.13
CA HIS A 34 3.95 20.55 15.61
C HIS A 34 4.01 21.83 14.77
N PRO A 35 4.83 21.87 13.67
CA PRO A 35 5.26 23.11 13.03
C PRO A 35 4.15 23.89 12.31
N PHE A 36 2.99 23.29 12.07
CA PHE A 36 1.88 23.91 11.35
C PHE A 36 0.65 24.08 12.25
N GLN A 37 -0.17 25.08 11.98
CA GLN A 37 -1.41 25.32 12.74
C GLN A 37 -2.43 24.18 12.57
N ASP A 38 -2.48 23.53 11.37
CA ASP A 38 -3.29 22.37 11.07
C ASP A 38 -2.56 21.42 10.12
N GLY A 39 -3.01 20.17 10.07
CA GLY A 39 -2.53 19.17 9.11
C GLY A 39 -1.28 18.40 9.52
N ASN A 40 -0.68 18.64 10.70
CA ASN A 40 0.52 17.93 11.16
C ASN A 40 0.34 16.41 11.16
N GLY A 41 -0.82 15.90 11.60
CA GLY A 41 -1.13 14.48 11.58
C GLY A 41 -1.22 13.90 10.15
N ARG A 42 -1.79 14.62 9.19
CA ARG A 42 -1.84 14.22 7.78
C ARG A 42 -0.44 14.24 7.15
N LEU A 43 0.30 15.31 7.41
CA LEU A 43 1.66 15.46 6.90
C LEU A 43 2.60 14.40 7.49
N SER A 44 2.49 14.08 8.78
CA SER A 44 3.30 13.01 9.39
C SER A 44 3.10 11.66 8.70
N ARG A 45 1.87 11.33 8.26
CA ARG A 45 1.58 10.09 7.51
C ARG A 45 2.18 10.09 6.10
N ILE A 46 2.13 11.24 5.42
CA ILE A 46 2.78 11.41 4.11
C ILE A 46 4.31 11.28 4.26
N LEU A 47 4.89 11.96 5.25
CA LEU A 47 6.32 11.87 5.56
C LEU A 47 6.73 10.44 5.93
N THR A 48 5.92 9.72 6.71
CA THR A 48 6.17 8.31 7.02
C THR A 48 6.26 7.48 5.74
N THR A 49 5.30 7.62 4.85
CA THR A 49 5.28 6.90 3.57
C THR A 49 6.50 7.24 2.73
N LEU A 50 6.82 8.52 2.59
CA LEU A 50 7.97 8.99 1.82
C LEU A 50 9.29 8.46 2.37
N LEU A 51 9.51 8.58 3.68
CA LEU A 51 10.75 8.15 4.31
C LEU A 51 10.93 6.62 4.26
N LEU A 52 9.84 5.87 4.41
CA LEU A 52 9.85 4.40 4.25
C LEU A 52 10.17 4.00 2.80
N LEU A 53 9.60 4.67 1.80
CA LEU A 53 9.93 4.44 0.40
C LEU A 53 11.41 4.70 0.12
N GLN A 54 11.94 5.82 0.60
CA GLN A 54 13.36 6.17 0.46
C GLN A 54 14.28 5.18 1.20
N ALA A 55 13.77 4.52 2.24
CA ALA A 55 14.47 3.46 2.97
C ALA A 55 14.33 2.07 2.31
N GLY A 56 13.71 1.97 1.12
CA GLY A 56 13.59 0.73 0.34
C GLY A 56 12.32 -0.10 0.64
N TYR A 57 11.39 0.40 1.44
CA TYR A 57 10.12 -0.30 1.73
C TYR A 57 9.08 -0.05 0.64
N ALA A 58 9.32 -0.60 -0.56
CA ALA A 58 8.52 -0.38 -1.77
C ALA A 58 7.05 -0.82 -1.66
N TYR A 59 6.70 -1.63 -0.67
CA TYR A 59 5.33 -2.12 -0.47
C TYR A 59 4.38 -1.09 0.17
N VAL A 60 4.92 -0.04 0.81
CA VAL A 60 4.15 0.90 1.64
C VAL A 60 2.98 1.57 0.90
N PRO A 61 3.09 1.99 -0.38
CA PRO A 61 1.98 2.60 -1.10
C PRO A 61 0.80 1.65 -1.39
N TYR A 62 1.04 0.34 -1.36
CA TYR A 62 0.02 -0.66 -1.71
C TYR A 62 -0.84 -1.09 -0.52
N SER A 63 -0.57 -0.57 0.68
CA SER A 63 -1.32 -0.85 1.90
C SER A 63 -1.41 0.40 2.79
N SER A 64 -2.62 0.81 3.14
CA SER A 64 -2.85 2.02 3.92
C SER A 64 -2.38 1.89 5.37
N LEU A 65 -1.31 2.61 5.74
CA LEU A 65 -0.90 2.78 7.13
C LEU A 65 -1.95 3.56 7.93
N GLU A 66 -2.60 4.53 7.30
CA GLU A 66 -3.69 5.31 7.92
C GLU A 66 -4.83 4.41 8.40
N SER A 67 -5.24 3.44 7.58
CA SER A 67 -6.27 2.45 7.98
C SER A 67 -5.83 1.60 9.18
N VAL A 68 -4.54 1.34 9.35
CA VAL A 68 -4.01 0.63 10.53
C VAL A 68 -4.07 1.53 11.77
N ILE A 69 -3.63 2.78 11.64
CA ILE A 69 -3.66 3.76 12.73
C ILE A 69 -5.09 4.04 13.18
N GLU A 70 -6.04 4.24 12.24
CA GLU A 70 -7.43 4.51 12.56
C GLU A 70 -8.09 3.37 13.36
N GLN A 71 -7.78 2.12 13.04
CA GLN A 71 -8.28 0.96 13.80
C GLN A 71 -7.63 0.79 15.17
N SER A 72 -6.48 1.41 15.42
CA SER A 72 -5.72 1.39 16.67
C SER A 72 -5.55 2.79 17.26
N LYS A 73 -6.52 3.67 17.03
CA LYS A 73 -6.45 5.10 17.32
C LYS A 73 -6.11 5.40 18.79
N GLU A 74 -6.72 4.70 19.73
CA GLU A 74 -6.45 4.86 21.15
C GLU A 74 -4.99 4.51 21.49
N ALA A 75 -4.52 3.35 21.01
CA ALA A 75 -3.13 2.92 21.23
C ALA A 75 -2.12 3.88 20.56
N TYR A 76 -2.47 4.44 19.40
CA TYR A 76 -1.67 5.46 18.72
C TYR A 76 -1.50 6.70 19.62
N TYR A 77 -2.60 7.28 20.10
CA TYR A 77 -2.53 8.48 20.91
C TYR A 77 -1.90 8.25 22.29
N LEU A 78 -2.10 7.06 22.87
CA LEU A 78 -1.45 6.68 24.12
C LEU A 78 0.06 6.62 23.94
N ALA A 79 0.54 5.84 22.96
CA ALA A 79 1.97 5.71 22.67
C ALA A 79 2.64 7.05 22.31
N LEU A 80 1.95 7.88 21.53
CA LEU A 80 2.41 9.21 21.18
C LEU A 80 2.57 10.08 22.43
N ARG A 81 1.53 10.19 23.26
CA ARG A 81 1.51 11.00 24.49
C ARG A 81 2.57 10.56 25.50
N GLU A 82 2.66 9.24 25.78
CA GLU A 82 3.65 8.70 26.72
C GLU A 82 5.07 9.02 26.30
N THR A 83 5.36 8.89 25.01
CA THR A 83 6.70 9.23 24.48
C THR A 83 6.94 10.73 24.54
N GLN A 84 6.01 11.57 24.05
CA GLN A 84 6.16 13.03 24.03
C GLN A 84 6.38 13.61 25.42
N GLN A 85 5.66 13.15 26.44
CA GLN A 85 5.85 13.58 27.84
C GLN A 85 7.28 13.37 28.36
N SER A 86 7.99 12.39 27.83
CA SER A 86 9.36 12.09 28.25
C SER A 86 10.44 12.74 27.38
N LEU A 87 10.12 13.30 26.21
CA LEU A 87 11.12 13.80 25.26
C LEU A 87 12.00 14.92 25.82
N HIS A 88 11.49 15.70 26.78
CA HIS A 88 12.21 16.80 27.43
C HIS A 88 12.90 16.38 28.74
N SER A 89 12.86 15.09 29.10
CA SER A 89 13.57 14.57 30.27
C SER A 89 15.02 14.20 29.94
N GLU A 90 15.85 14.04 30.97
CA GLU A 90 17.25 13.57 30.82
C GLU A 90 17.35 12.18 30.19
N ALA A 91 16.29 11.34 30.32
CA ALA A 91 16.24 9.99 29.77
C ALA A 91 14.90 9.75 29.02
N PRO A 92 14.79 10.19 27.76
CA PRO A 92 13.58 10.02 26.97
C PRO A 92 13.17 8.57 26.78
N ASN A 93 11.90 8.24 27.05
CA ASN A 93 11.35 6.90 26.85
C ASN A 93 10.73 6.77 25.44
N TRP A 94 11.49 6.28 24.51
CA TRP A 94 11.06 6.02 23.12
C TRP A 94 10.24 4.76 22.95
N GLN A 95 10.24 3.86 23.93
CA GLN A 95 9.71 2.51 23.80
C GLN A 95 8.22 2.45 23.43
N PRO A 96 7.31 3.23 24.04
CA PRO A 96 5.88 3.15 23.69
C PRO A 96 5.63 3.44 22.22
N TRP A 97 6.23 4.51 21.69
CA TRP A 97 6.09 4.89 20.30
C TRP A 97 6.76 3.89 19.34
N LEU A 98 7.98 3.48 19.62
CA LEU A 98 8.71 2.55 18.77
C LEU A 98 7.95 1.21 18.65
N LEU A 99 7.44 0.68 19.76
CA LEU A 99 6.65 -0.55 19.75
C LEU A 99 5.35 -0.39 18.95
N PHE A 100 4.63 0.70 19.16
CA PHE A 100 3.44 0.99 18.38
C PHE A 100 3.75 1.07 16.89
N PHE A 101 4.76 1.86 16.50
CA PHE A 101 5.15 2.08 15.13
C PHE A 101 5.54 0.77 14.41
N MET A 102 6.36 -0.06 15.04
CA MET A 102 6.77 -1.36 14.49
C MET A 102 5.58 -2.31 14.32
N ARG A 103 4.67 -2.37 15.32
CA ARG A 103 3.44 -3.16 15.24
C ARG A 103 2.52 -2.69 14.12
N ALA A 104 2.37 -1.37 13.93
CA ALA A 104 1.57 -0.80 12.86
C ALA A 104 2.13 -1.19 11.48
N LEU A 105 3.44 -1.09 11.25
CA LEU A 105 4.08 -1.52 10.02
C LEU A 105 3.95 -3.03 9.79
N GLN A 106 4.10 -3.84 10.83
CA GLN A 106 3.92 -5.29 10.75
C GLN A 106 2.47 -5.63 10.35
N GLN A 107 1.50 -4.95 10.92
CA GLN A 107 0.08 -5.15 10.59
C GLN A 107 -0.23 -4.71 9.15
N GLN A 108 0.33 -3.58 8.69
CA GLN A 108 0.25 -3.12 7.32
C GLN A 108 0.77 -4.18 6.34
N LYS A 109 1.97 -4.71 6.60
CA LYS A 109 2.59 -5.78 5.80
C LYS A 109 1.73 -7.05 5.77
N ARG A 110 1.21 -7.49 6.92
CA ARG A 110 0.34 -8.68 7.02
C ARG A 110 -0.95 -8.52 6.21
N ARG A 111 -1.57 -7.33 6.23
CA ARG A 111 -2.77 -7.05 5.43
C ARG A 111 -2.50 -7.12 3.95
N LEU A 112 -1.39 -6.54 3.50
CA LEU A 112 -0.98 -6.63 2.11
C LEU A 112 -0.71 -8.07 1.69
N ALA A 113 0.04 -8.83 2.48
CA ALA A 113 0.32 -10.23 2.21
C ALA A 113 -0.98 -11.04 2.08
N ALA A 114 -1.93 -10.87 3.02
CA ALA A 114 -3.22 -11.54 2.96
C ALA A 114 -4.07 -11.12 1.74
N LYS A 115 -3.97 -9.86 1.29
CA LYS A 115 -4.62 -9.39 0.06
C LYS A 115 -4.01 -10.08 -1.17
N VAL A 116 -2.69 -10.11 -1.27
CA VAL A 116 -1.97 -10.76 -2.38
C VAL A 116 -2.29 -12.25 -2.46
N GLU A 117 -2.30 -12.95 -1.33
CA GLU A 117 -2.63 -14.39 -1.32
C GLU A 117 -4.08 -14.66 -1.71
N ARG A 118 -5.03 -13.81 -1.31
CA ARG A 118 -6.43 -13.92 -1.78
C ARG A 118 -6.54 -13.70 -3.29
N GLU A 119 -5.84 -12.72 -3.84
CA GLU A 119 -5.82 -12.44 -5.28
C GLU A 119 -5.18 -13.59 -6.05
N LYS A 120 -4.05 -14.13 -5.58
CA LYS A 120 -3.42 -15.32 -6.18
C LYS A 120 -4.35 -16.53 -6.14
N GLY A 121 -5.00 -16.80 -5.00
CA GLY A 121 -5.97 -17.88 -4.87
C GLY A 121 -7.15 -17.73 -5.82
N ALA A 122 -7.67 -16.51 -6.00
CA ALA A 122 -8.74 -16.23 -6.94
C ALA A 122 -8.31 -16.47 -8.40
N LEU A 123 -7.07 -16.10 -8.76
CA LEU A 123 -6.50 -16.36 -10.09
C LEU A 123 -6.22 -17.85 -10.33
N ALA A 124 -5.72 -18.57 -9.35
CA ALA A 124 -5.43 -20.00 -9.44
C ALA A 124 -6.67 -20.86 -9.68
N THR A 125 -7.86 -20.36 -9.35
CA THR A 125 -9.14 -21.05 -9.62
C THR A 125 -9.71 -20.74 -11.01
N LEU A 126 -9.04 -19.90 -11.80
CA LEU A 126 -9.50 -19.55 -13.15
C LEU A 126 -9.04 -20.60 -14.17
N PRO A 127 -9.88 -20.90 -15.17
CA PRO A 127 -9.44 -21.67 -16.34
C PRO A 127 -8.25 -20.98 -17.04
N GLU A 128 -7.34 -21.75 -17.62
CA GLU A 128 -6.16 -21.25 -18.32
C GLU A 128 -6.48 -20.13 -19.33
N LEU A 129 -7.54 -20.30 -20.12
CA LEU A 129 -7.99 -19.29 -21.08
C LEU A 129 -8.35 -17.95 -20.40
N ALA A 130 -8.95 -18.00 -19.20
CA ALA A 130 -9.30 -16.80 -18.45
C ALA A 130 -8.04 -16.05 -17.97
N VAL A 131 -7.01 -16.77 -17.52
CA VAL A 131 -5.72 -16.18 -17.13
C VAL A 131 -5.07 -15.52 -18.34
N ARG A 132 -4.98 -16.21 -19.47
CA ARG A 132 -4.41 -15.67 -20.73
C ARG A 132 -5.14 -14.42 -21.22
N ILE A 133 -6.47 -14.36 -21.07
CA ILE A 133 -7.25 -13.15 -21.39
C ILE A 133 -6.86 -12.00 -20.47
N LEU A 134 -6.73 -12.23 -19.16
CA LEU A 134 -6.35 -11.18 -18.21
C LEU A 134 -4.94 -10.66 -18.46
N ASP A 135 -3.99 -11.54 -18.77
CA ASP A 135 -2.63 -11.14 -19.10
C ASP A 135 -2.60 -10.31 -20.40
N TYR A 136 -3.34 -10.74 -21.43
CA TYR A 136 -3.47 -9.96 -22.66
C TYR A 136 -4.03 -8.55 -22.42
N VAL A 137 -5.05 -8.41 -21.54
CA VAL A 137 -5.61 -7.09 -21.22
C VAL A 137 -4.63 -6.23 -20.43
N ARG A 138 -3.82 -6.82 -19.55
CA ARG A 138 -2.75 -6.09 -18.83
C ARG A 138 -1.72 -5.50 -19.79
N ASP A 139 -1.33 -6.26 -20.80
CA ASP A 139 -0.30 -5.85 -21.77
C ASP A 139 -0.82 -4.84 -22.81
N HIS A 140 -2.11 -4.97 -23.21
CA HIS A 140 -2.68 -4.20 -24.34
C HIS A 140 -3.74 -3.17 -23.91
N GLY A 141 -4.09 -3.12 -22.61
CA GLY A 141 -5.10 -2.22 -22.04
C GLY A 141 -6.55 -2.61 -22.32
N ARG A 142 -6.84 -3.36 -23.41
CA ARG A 142 -8.17 -3.83 -23.80
C ARG A 142 -8.11 -5.12 -24.62
N VAL A 143 -9.24 -5.81 -24.71
CA VAL A 143 -9.37 -7.04 -25.51
C VAL A 143 -10.76 -7.12 -26.15
N THR A 144 -10.84 -7.68 -27.35
CA THR A 144 -12.07 -8.06 -28.03
C THR A 144 -12.15 -9.57 -28.21
N THR A 145 -13.35 -10.10 -28.48
CA THR A 145 -13.50 -11.51 -28.86
C THR A 145 -12.67 -11.87 -30.10
N ARG A 146 -12.56 -10.92 -31.07
CA ARG A 146 -11.79 -11.13 -32.30
C ARG A 146 -10.30 -11.29 -32.01
N ASP A 147 -9.76 -10.50 -31.08
CA ASP A 147 -8.35 -10.60 -30.69
C ASP A 147 -8.04 -11.99 -30.13
N MET A 148 -8.91 -12.50 -29.25
CA MET A 148 -8.73 -13.80 -28.63
C MET A 148 -8.90 -14.98 -29.59
N VAL A 149 -9.81 -14.87 -30.58
CA VAL A 149 -9.92 -15.86 -31.64
C VAL A 149 -8.62 -15.91 -32.45
N ARG A 150 -8.08 -14.74 -32.80
CA ARG A 150 -6.84 -14.64 -33.60
C ARG A 150 -5.62 -15.13 -32.84
N GLU A 151 -5.52 -14.75 -31.56
CA GLU A 151 -4.31 -14.99 -30.75
C GLU A 151 -4.26 -16.40 -30.18
N PHE A 152 -5.41 -16.92 -29.73
CA PHE A 152 -5.48 -18.22 -29.03
C PHE A 152 -6.29 -19.31 -29.74
N GLY A 153 -6.90 -19.01 -30.88
CA GLY A 153 -7.72 -19.99 -31.61
C GLY A 153 -8.99 -20.42 -30.83
N ALA A 154 -9.36 -19.70 -29.77
CA ALA A 154 -10.48 -20.09 -28.94
C ALA A 154 -11.84 -19.84 -29.62
N SER A 155 -12.81 -20.76 -29.41
CA SER A 155 -14.13 -20.63 -30.02
C SER A 155 -14.86 -19.36 -29.49
N PRO A 156 -15.63 -18.67 -30.37
CA PRO A 156 -16.41 -17.48 -29.95
C PRO A 156 -17.37 -17.76 -28.78
N ASN A 157 -17.96 -18.96 -28.72
CA ASN A 157 -18.87 -19.34 -27.63
C ASN A 157 -18.13 -19.51 -26.30
N THR A 158 -16.98 -20.19 -26.31
CA THR A 158 -16.12 -20.33 -25.13
C THR A 158 -15.67 -18.97 -24.63
N LEU A 159 -15.24 -18.08 -25.52
CA LEU A 159 -14.83 -16.72 -25.18
C LEU A 159 -15.97 -15.91 -24.55
N LYS A 160 -17.18 -15.97 -25.13
CA LYS A 160 -18.37 -15.28 -24.59
C LYS A 160 -18.66 -15.72 -23.15
N THR A 161 -18.58 -17.03 -22.88
CA THR A 161 -18.79 -17.57 -21.53
C THR A 161 -17.67 -17.12 -20.58
N THR A 162 -16.43 -17.20 -21.02
CA THR A 162 -15.25 -16.79 -20.22
C THR A 162 -15.27 -15.31 -19.89
N PHE A 163 -15.53 -14.44 -20.87
CA PHE A 163 -15.69 -12.99 -20.63
C PHE A 163 -16.84 -12.71 -19.67
N GLY A 164 -18.00 -13.37 -19.85
CA GLY A 164 -19.13 -13.22 -18.94
C GLY A 164 -18.80 -13.59 -17.50
N ASN A 165 -18.03 -14.67 -17.31
CA ASN A 165 -17.58 -15.09 -15.97
C ASN A 165 -16.56 -14.12 -15.37
N LEU A 166 -15.63 -13.60 -16.18
CA LEU A 166 -14.64 -12.61 -15.73
C LEU A 166 -15.32 -11.28 -15.32
N VAL A 167 -16.33 -10.83 -16.06
CA VAL A 167 -17.13 -9.65 -15.73
C VAL A 167 -17.92 -9.89 -14.45
N LYS A 168 -18.58 -11.04 -14.29
CA LYS A 168 -19.33 -11.39 -13.06
C LYS A 168 -18.44 -11.43 -11.82
N LYS A 169 -17.17 -11.85 -11.98
CA LYS A 169 -16.16 -11.86 -10.91
C LYS A 169 -15.52 -10.47 -10.67
N GLY A 170 -15.88 -9.44 -11.43
CA GLY A 170 -15.29 -8.10 -11.33
C GLY A 170 -13.83 -8.01 -11.81
N LEU A 171 -13.35 -9.01 -12.56
CA LEU A 171 -11.98 -9.05 -13.07
C LEU A 171 -11.86 -8.32 -14.42
N LEU A 172 -12.96 -8.11 -15.12
CA LEU A 172 -13.05 -7.31 -16.34
C LEU A 172 -14.30 -6.42 -16.29
N VAL A 173 -14.21 -5.29 -16.98
CA VAL A 173 -15.33 -4.40 -17.27
C VAL A 173 -15.66 -4.48 -18.75
N ARG A 174 -16.95 -4.64 -19.09
CA ARG A 174 -17.45 -4.64 -20.46
C ARG A 174 -17.74 -3.22 -20.91
N HIS A 175 -17.26 -2.84 -22.07
CA HIS A 175 -17.48 -1.56 -22.73
C HIS A 175 -18.09 -1.73 -24.10
N GLY A 176 -18.79 -0.71 -24.59
CA GLY A 176 -19.41 -0.68 -25.91
C GLY A 176 -20.68 -1.51 -26.05
N GLY A 177 -21.19 -1.60 -27.26
CA GLY A 177 -22.41 -2.33 -27.61
C GLY A 177 -22.37 -2.95 -29.01
N GLY A 178 -23.25 -3.92 -29.27
CA GLY A 178 -23.35 -4.56 -30.58
C GLY A 178 -22.04 -5.17 -31.07
N ARG A 179 -21.55 -4.71 -32.22
CA ARG A 179 -20.30 -5.18 -32.83
C ARG A 179 -19.03 -4.56 -32.27
N SER A 180 -19.15 -3.52 -31.42
CA SER A 180 -18.03 -2.75 -30.86
C SER A 180 -17.75 -3.07 -29.38
N ILE A 181 -18.08 -4.29 -28.93
CA ILE A 181 -17.83 -4.74 -27.56
C ILE A 181 -16.34 -5.00 -27.36
N TRP A 182 -15.80 -4.43 -26.29
CA TRP A 182 -14.46 -4.71 -25.79
C TRP A 182 -14.46 -4.80 -24.27
N TYR A 183 -13.39 -5.37 -23.70
CA TYR A 183 -13.22 -5.55 -22.26
C TYR A 183 -11.91 -4.95 -21.80
N GLY A 184 -11.93 -4.31 -20.61
CA GLY A 184 -10.75 -3.74 -19.95
C GLY A 184 -10.68 -4.17 -18.49
N LEU A 185 -9.58 -3.81 -17.81
CA LEU A 185 -9.50 -3.95 -16.35
C LEU A 185 -10.42 -2.93 -15.67
N PRO A 186 -10.91 -3.21 -14.45
CA PRO A 186 -11.70 -2.27 -13.65
C PRO A 186 -10.94 -1.02 -13.23
#